data_526c241170e9275f48a29e38608f292a
#
_entry.id   526c241170e9275f48a29e38608f292a
#
_cell.length_a   1.000
_cell.length_b   1.000
_cell.length_c   1.000
_cell.angle_alpha   90.00
_cell.angle_beta   90.00
_cell.angle_gamma   90.00
#
_symmetry.space_group_name_H-M   'P 1'
#
loop_
_entity.id
_entity.type
_entity.pdbx_description
1 polymer ?
#
loop_
_entity_poly.entity_id
_entity_poly.type
_entity_poly.pdbx_seq_one_letter_code
_entity_poly.pdbx_strand_id
1 'polypeptide(L)'
;MTEIQIAWLELMTVGGLGVILVLLGVTFNIIVKRQNQLCTKQTDGIVKQYGFPGNGRVYPIVEYFVNGTCYKTKKIFCGIKTTQISGVPVPVKSEVYEDEKGWLHVKTGSIANLRQLAEQLWPINSKMTVYYNPNNPKKCYIDRPISKRFTSMMFIIMGTVTILLSV
;
A
#
# COMPACT_ATOMS: atom_id res chain seq x y z
N MET A 1 21.18 42.16 1.04
CA MET A 1 20.74 41.29 2.15
C MET A 1 21.99 40.93 2.94
N THR A 2 21.95 41.06 4.25
CA THR A 2 23.05 40.66 5.12
C THR A 2 23.07 39.12 5.23
N GLU A 3 24.22 38.50 5.49
CA GLU A 3 24.35 37.05 5.66
C GLU A 3 23.35 36.49 6.70
N ILE A 4 23.10 37.25 7.76
CA ILE A 4 22.11 36.91 8.79
C ILE A 4 20.69 36.84 8.23
N GLN A 5 20.32 37.74 7.33
CA GLN A 5 18.98 37.73 6.70
C GLN A 5 18.80 36.51 5.77
N ILE A 6 19.87 36.11 5.07
CA ILE A 6 19.86 34.93 4.21
C ILE A 6 19.71 33.69 5.08
N ALA A 7 20.46 33.53 6.16
CA ALA A 7 20.36 32.40 7.07
C ALA A 7 18.96 32.26 7.70
N TRP A 8 18.36 33.39 8.12
CA TRP A 8 16.97 33.37 8.61
C TRP A 8 15.96 32.97 7.54
N LEU A 9 16.16 33.39 6.30
CA LEU A 9 15.27 33.00 5.20
C LEU A 9 15.39 31.50 4.88
N GLU A 10 16.60 30.96 4.89
CA GLU A 10 16.84 29.52 4.72
C GLU A 10 16.22 28.72 5.83
N LEU A 11 16.41 29.11 7.08
CA LEU A 11 15.82 28.45 8.23
C LEU A 11 14.28 28.44 8.15
N MET A 12 13.66 29.56 7.80
CA MET A 12 12.21 29.66 7.68
C MET A 12 11.66 28.85 6.51
N THR A 13 12.33 28.84 5.36
CA THR A 13 11.84 28.16 4.16
C THR A 13 12.14 26.66 4.22
N VAL A 14 13.39 26.27 4.42
CA VAL A 14 13.84 24.87 4.40
C VAL A 14 13.42 24.18 5.68
N GLY A 15 13.65 24.79 6.84
CA GLY A 15 13.24 24.25 8.13
C GLY A 15 11.73 24.14 8.26
N GLY A 16 10.98 25.16 7.81
CA GLY A 16 9.52 25.13 7.77
C GLY A 16 8.96 23.99 6.91
N LEU A 17 9.55 23.76 5.73
CA LEU A 17 9.20 22.61 4.88
C LEU A 17 9.44 21.28 5.60
N GLY A 18 10.57 21.15 6.30
CA GLY A 18 10.89 19.97 7.09
C GLY A 18 9.85 19.67 8.17
N VAL A 19 9.41 20.69 8.90
CA VAL A 19 8.36 20.55 9.93
C VAL A 19 7.04 20.08 9.31
N ILE A 20 6.64 20.63 8.16
CA ILE A 20 5.44 20.22 7.44
C ILE A 20 5.51 18.74 7.06
N LEU A 21 6.64 18.27 6.54
CA LEU A 21 6.84 16.85 6.18
C LEU A 21 6.72 15.93 7.40
N VAL A 22 7.30 16.29 8.53
CA VAL A 22 7.17 15.51 9.79
C VAL A 22 5.71 15.43 10.22
N LEU A 23 5.00 16.57 10.24
CA LEU A 23 3.58 16.61 10.61
C LEU A 23 2.72 15.76 9.66
N LEU A 24 2.96 15.81 8.36
CA LEU A 24 2.30 14.95 7.38
C LEU A 24 2.57 13.46 7.65
N GLY A 25 3.80 13.08 7.95
CA GLY A 25 4.16 11.71 8.30
C GLY A 25 3.42 11.21 9.54
N VAL A 26 3.35 12.02 10.60
CA VAL A 26 2.67 11.67 11.85
C VAL A 26 1.16 11.58 11.65
N THR A 27 0.53 12.57 11.02
CA THR A 27 -0.92 12.59 10.77
C THR A 27 -1.34 11.41 9.91
N PHE A 28 -0.57 11.07 8.89
CA PHE A 28 -0.82 9.93 8.02
C PHE A 28 -0.79 8.59 8.79
N ASN A 29 0.17 8.42 9.71
CA ASN A 29 0.25 7.24 10.58
C ASN A 29 -0.99 7.12 11.47
N ILE A 30 -1.39 8.23 12.10
CA ILE A 30 -2.56 8.26 12.99
C ILE A 30 -3.85 7.92 12.22
N ILE A 31 -4.04 8.47 11.01
CA ILE A 31 -5.24 8.22 10.19
C ILE A 31 -5.33 6.73 9.83
N VAL A 32 -4.22 6.12 9.35
CA VAL A 32 -4.20 4.70 8.98
C VAL A 32 -4.45 3.81 10.20
N LYS A 33 -3.82 4.11 11.33
CA LYS A 33 -4.03 3.36 12.57
C LYS A 33 -5.49 3.44 13.04
N ARG A 34 -6.09 4.63 13.05
CA ARG A 34 -7.51 4.82 13.39
C ARG A 34 -8.42 4.08 12.42
N GLN A 35 -8.16 4.13 11.12
CA GLN A 35 -8.97 3.41 10.13
C GLN A 35 -8.96 1.90 10.41
N ASN A 36 -7.80 1.31 10.68
CA ASN A 36 -7.69 -0.12 11.00
C ASN A 36 -8.43 -0.47 12.30
N GLN A 37 -8.34 0.38 13.33
CA GLN A 37 -9.01 0.17 14.62
C GLN A 37 -10.54 0.25 14.51
N LEU A 38 -11.08 1.04 13.58
CA LEU A 38 -12.51 1.17 13.36
C LEU A 38 -13.11 0.00 12.57
N CYS A 39 -12.29 -0.83 11.92
CA CYS A 39 -12.74 -2.02 11.20
C CYS A 39 -12.90 -3.20 12.17
N THR A 40 -13.99 -3.18 12.93
CA THR A 40 -14.24 -4.14 14.02
C THR A 40 -15.12 -5.33 13.61
N LYS A 41 -15.84 -5.23 12.49
CA LYS A 41 -16.68 -6.32 11.98
C LYS A 41 -16.04 -6.98 10.78
N GLN A 42 -16.34 -8.26 10.60
CA GLN A 42 -15.87 -9.07 9.47
C GLN A 42 -17.02 -9.65 8.68
N THR A 43 -16.80 -9.89 7.40
CA THR A 43 -17.70 -10.57 6.48
C THR A 43 -16.91 -11.34 5.43
N ASP A 44 -17.54 -12.34 4.81
CA ASP A 44 -16.96 -13.02 3.68
C ASP A 44 -17.10 -12.17 2.42
N GLY A 45 -15.99 -11.95 1.74
CA GLY A 45 -15.95 -11.35 0.41
C GLY A 45 -15.60 -12.41 -0.64
N ILE A 46 -16.00 -12.18 -1.87
CA ILE A 46 -15.78 -13.09 -3.00
C ILE A 46 -14.92 -12.39 -4.05
N VAL A 47 -13.85 -13.06 -4.49
CA VAL A 47 -12.99 -12.54 -5.59
C VAL A 47 -13.80 -12.60 -6.89
N LYS A 48 -14.03 -11.44 -7.51
CA LYS A 48 -14.80 -11.34 -8.78
C LYS A 48 -13.94 -11.02 -9.97
N GLN A 49 -12.88 -10.25 -9.78
CA GLN A 49 -12.01 -9.83 -10.87
C GLN A 49 -10.62 -9.42 -10.36
N TYR A 50 -9.69 -9.20 -11.27
CA TYR A 50 -8.34 -8.71 -10.98
C TYR A 50 -8.14 -7.31 -11.54
N GLY A 51 -7.39 -6.49 -10.82
CA GLY A 51 -6.93 -5.19 -11.30
C GLY A 51 -5.47 -5.27 -11.74
N PHE A 52 -5.16 -4.66 -12.88
CA PHE A 52 -3.82 -4.60 -13.48
C PHE A 52 -3.41 -3.14 -13.68
N PRO A 53 -2.88 -2.47 -12.66
CA PRO A 53 -2.52 -1.04 -12.76
C PRO A 53 -1.23 -0.77 -13.56
N GLY A 54 -0.62 -1.80 -14.14
CA GLY A 54 0.67 -1.70 -14.83
C GLY A 54 1.87 -2.10 -13.95
N ASN A 55 3.07 -2.04 -14.51
CA ASN A 55 4.35 -2.35 -13.86
C ASN A 55 4.38 -3.72 -13.14
N GLY A 56 3.77 -4.75 -13.74
CA GLY A 56 3.72 -6.09 -13.15
C GLY A 56 2.88 -6.23 -11.89
N ARG A 57 2.08 -5.21 -11.56
CA ARG A 57 1.21 -5.24 -10.37
C ARG A 57 -0.11 -5.91 -10.69
N VAL A 58 -0.57 -6.72 -9.75
CA VAL A 58 -1.87 -7.36 -9.79
C VAL A 58 -2.48 -7.40 -8.39
N TYR A 59 -3.80 -7.24 -8.29
CA TYR A 59 -4.53 -7.39 -7.04
C TYR A 59 -5.92 -7.93 -7.29
N PRO A 60 -6.48 -8.74 -6.38
CA PRO A 60 -7.86 -9.18 -6.46
C PRO A 60 -8.81 -8.04 -6.08
N ILE A 61 -9.94 -7.98 -6.78
CA ILE A 61 -11.09 -7.14 -6.45
C ILE A 61 -12.15 -8.04 -5.86
N VAL A 62 -12.53 -7.72 -4.62
CA VAL A 62 -13.43 -8.52 -3.80
C VAL A 62 -14.75 -7.80 -3.65
N GLU A 63 -15.85 -8.51 -3.85
CA GLU A 63 -17.20 -8.07 -3.54
C GLU A 63 -17.64 -8.65 -2.20
N TYR A 64 -18.28 -7.83 -1.38
CA TYR A 64 -18.80 -8.25 -0.09
C TYR A 64 -20.12 -7.53 0.21
N PHE A 65 -20.93 -8.13 1.06
CA PHE A 65 -22.26 -7.64 1.41
C PHE A 65 -22.29 -7.19 2.87
N VAL A 66 -22.88 -6.02 3.09
CA VAL A 66 -23.17 -5.51 4.44
C VAL A 66 -24.59 -4.94 4.43
N ASN A 67 -25.45 -5.47 5.28
CA ASN A 67 -26.86 -5.07 5.42
C ASN A 67 -27.60 -5.03 4.06
N GLY A 68 -27.40 -6.06 3.22
CA GLY A 68 -28.04 -6.15 1.90
C GLY A 68 -27.43 -5.30 0.80
N THR A 69 -26.45 -4.44 1.11
CA THR A 69 -25.76 -3.58 0.13
C THR A 69 -24.44 -4.24 -0.30
N CYS A 70 -24.21 -4.27 -1.62
CA CYS A 70 -22.98 -4.80 -2.22
C CYS A 70 -21.91 -3.72 -2.25
N TYR A 71 -20.72 -4.05 -1.76
CA TYR A 71 -19.53 -3.21 -1.80
C TYR A 71 -18.40 -3.93 -2.52
N LYS A 72 -17.51 -3.12 -3.15
CA LYS A 72 -16.30 -3.62 -3.83
C LYS A 72 -15.07 -3.02 -3.19
N THR A 73 -14.06 -3.85 -2.98
CA THR A 73 -12.77 -3.41 -2.47
C THR A 73 -11.63 -4.15 -3.14
N LYS A 74 -10.45 -3.57 -3.10
CA LYS A 74 -9.21 -4.19 -3.60
C LYS A 74 -8.31 -4.59 -2.45
N LYS A 75 -7.60 -5.71 -2.59
CA LYS A 75 -6.56 -6.07 -1.62
C LYS A 75 -5.40 -5.10 -1.73
N ILE A 76 -4.96 -4.56 -0.60
CA ILE A 76 -3.83 -3.64 -0.49
C ILE A 76 -2.68 -4.38 0.18
N PHE A 77 -1.52 -4.39 -0.46
CA PHE A 77 -0.29 -5.00 0.06
C PHE A 77 0.56 -3.95 0.78
N CYS A 78 1.38 -4.38 1.73
CA CYS A 78 2.37 -3.52 2.39
C CYS A 78 3.41 -2.99 1.40
N GLY A 79 3.75 -3.80 0.41
CA GLY A 79 4.61 -3.47 -0.71
C GLY A 79 4.56 -4.55 -1.78
N ILE A 80 5.10 -4.26 -2.96
CA ILE A 80 5.20 -5.21 -4.07
C ILE A 80 6.66 -5.25 -4.50
N LYS A 81 7.25 -6.44 -4.44
CA LYS A 81 8.62 -6.70 -4.92
C LYS A 81 8.52 -7.46 -6.24
N THR A 82 8.79 -6.77 -7.33
CA THR A 82 8.83 -7.38 -8.67
C THR A 82 10.26 -7.71 -9.03
N THR A 83 10.53 -8.96 -9.36
CA THR A 83 11.81 -9.43 -9.89
C THR A 83 11.59 -9.92 -11.32
N GLN A 84 12.06 -9.16 -12.29
CA GLN A 84 11.99 -9.53 -13.69
C GLN A 84 13.30 -10.18 -14.10
N ILE A 85 13.25 -11.42 -14.59
CA ILE A 85 14.41 -12.14 -15.10
C ILE A 85 14.36 -12.04 -16.62
N SER A 86 15.22 -11.20 -17.19
CA SER A 86 15.39 -11.03 -18.64
C SER A 86 16.75 -11.57 -19.09
N GLY A 87 16.83 -12.06 -20.34
CA GLY A 87 18.09 -12.47 -20.94
C GLY A 87 18.47 -13.95 -20.81
N VAL A 88 17.63 -14.79 -20.20
CA VAL A 88 17.84 -16.24 -20.15
C VAL A 88 16.90 -16.92 -21.15
N PRO A 89 17.38 -17.73 -22.10
CA PRO A 89 16.54 -18.42 -23.09
C PRO A 89 15.70 -19.58 -22.52
N VAL A 90 15.74 -19.78 -21.19
CA VAL A 90 15.01 -20.85 -20.51
C VAL A 90 13.70 -20.27 -19.96
N PRO A 91 12.55 -20.96 -20.07
CA PRO A 91 11.30 -20.54 -19.46
C PRO A 91 11.46 -20.46 -17.95
N VAL A 92 11.62 -19.23 -17.42
CA VAL A 92 11.68 -18.99 -15.98
C VAL A 92 10.29 -19.23 -15.40
N LYS A 93 10.20 -20.12 -14.42
CA LYS A 93 8.98 -20.37 -13.68
C LYS A 93 8.53 -19.07 -13.02
N SER A 94 7.43 -18.53 -13.47
CA SER A 94 6.84 -17.34 -12.85
C SER A 94 6.16 -17.74 -11.55
N GLU A 95 6.43 -17.00 -10.50
CA GLU A 95 5.88 -17.27 -9.16
C GLU A 95 5.32 -15.98 -8.57
N VAL A 96 4.15 -16.10 -7.93
CA VAL A 96 3.55 -15.01 -7.16
C VAL A 96 3.18 -15.57 -5.79
N TYR A 97 3.63 -14.91 -4.75
CA TYR A 97 3.26 -15.28 -3.38
C TYR A 97 3.23 -14.04 -2.47
N GLU A 98 2.42 -14.12 -1.44
CA GLU A 98 2.34 -13.13 -0.37
C GLU A 98 3.13 -13.65 0.84
N ASP A 99 4.04 -12.83 1.37
CA ASP A 99 4.81 -13.18 2.56
C ASP A 99 4.02 -12.89 3.86
N GLU A 100 4.57 -13.35 4.99
CA GLU A 100 3.97 -13.15 6.31
C GLU A 100 3.85 -11.66 6.70
N LYS A 101 4.64 -10.78 6.08
CA LYS A 101 4.62 -9.33 6.32
C LYS A 101 3.60 -8.60 5.44
N GLY A 102 2.90 -9.32 4.54
CA GLY A 102 1.94 -8.75 3.60
C GLY A 102 2.58 -8.09 2.38
N TRP A 103 3.81 -8.49 2.02
CA TRP A 103 4.44 -8.11 0.75
C TRP A 103 4.08 -9.09 -0.34
N LEU A 104 3.72 -8.57 -1.50
CA LEU A 104 3.51 -9.37 -2.69
C LEU A 104 4.83 -9.51 -3.45
N HIS A 105 5.32 -10.73 -3.58
CA HIS A 105 6.49 -11.06 -4.37
C HIS A 105 6.03 -11.56 -5.74
N VAL A 106 6.45 -10.88 -6.80
CA VAL A 106 6.12 -11.20 -8.19
C VAL A 106 7.43 -11.48 -8.92
N LYS A 107 7.69 -12.74 -9.22
CA LYS A 107 8.83 -13.18 -10.01
C LYS A 107 8.32 -13.56 -11.40
N THR A 108 8.73 -12.81 -12.41
CA THR A 108 8.24 -13.00 -13.77
C THR A 108 9.39 -13.19 -14.75
N GLY A 109 9.23 -14.10 -15.70
CA GLY A 109 10.05 -14.16 -16.91
C GLY A 109 9.58 -13.11 -17.93
N SER A 110 10.26 -13.05 -19.08
CA SER A 110 9.97 -12.09 -20.16
C SER A 110 8.55 -12.23 -20.73
N ILE A 111 7.93 -13.41 -20.60
CA ILE A 111 6.59 -13.73 -21.09
C ILE A 111 5.79 -14.32 -19.91
N ALA A 112 5.30 -13.47 -19.02
CA ALA A 112 4.49 -13.93 -17.91
C ALA A 112 3.04 -13.48 -18.06
N ASN A 113 2.11 -14.44 -17.96
CA ASN A 113 0.69 -14.14 -17.91
C ASN A 113 0.30 -13.80 -16.46
N LEU A 114 0.34 -12.52 -16.13
CA LEU A 114 -0.03 -12.02 -14.79
C LEU A 114 -1.44 -12.43 -14.36
N ARG A 115 -2.36 -12.61 -15.31
CA ARG A 115 -3.72 -13.07 -15.00
C ARG A 115 -3.72 -14.51 -14.50
N GLN A 116 -2.97 -15.39 -15.15
CA GLN A 116 -2.85 -16.79 -14.74
C GLN A 116 -2.20 -16.91 -13.36
N LEU A 117 -1.19 -16.07 -13.08
CA LEU A 117 -0.56 -16.02 -11.75
C LEU A 117 -1.52 -15.51 -10.66
N ALA A 118 -2.34 -14.51 -10.99
CA ALA A 118 -3.38 -14.02 -10.09
C ALA A 118 -4.44 -15.08 -9.79
N GLU A 119 -4.85 -15.85 -10.80
CA GLU A 119 -5.80 -16.94 -10.65
C GLU A 119 -5.29 -18.09 -9.77
N GLN A 120 -4.00 -18.38 -9.83
CA GLN A 120 -3.36 -19.37 -8.94
C GLN A 120 -3.37 -18.92 -7.48
N LEU A 121 -3.12 -17.61 -7.22
CA LEU A 121 -3.05 -17.10 -5.86
C LEU A 121 -4.42 -16.74 -5.27
N TRP A 122 -5.31 -16.21 -6.09
CA TRP A 122 -6.68 -15.82 -5.71
C TRP A 122 -7.69 -16.33 -6.75
N PRO A 123 -8.10 -17.60 -6.72
CA PRO A 123 -9.06 -18.13 -7.67
C PRO A 123 -10.35 -17.28 -7.72
N ILE A 124 -10.91 -17.10 -8.91
CA ILE A 124 -12.22 -16.45 -9.05
C ILE A 124 -13.26 -17.21 -8.24
N ASN A 125 -14.13 -16.49 -7.57
CA ASN A 125 -15.12 -16.97 -6.61
C ASN A 125 -14.54 -17.56 -5.31
N SER A 126 -13.22 -17.47 -5.07
CA SER A 126 -12.67 -17.80 -3.76
C SER A 126 -13.12 -16.78 -2.71
N LYS A 127 -13.20 -17.25 -1.46
CA LYS A 127 -13.57 -16.42 -0.32
C LYS A 127 -12.34 -15.74 0.27
N MET A 128 -12.51 -14.51 0.70
CA MET A 128 -11.52 -13.72 1.44
C MET A 128 -12.21 -13.01 2.59
N THR A 129 -11.54 -12.91 3.73
CA THR A 129 -12.11 -12.21 4.89
C THR A 129 -11.95 -10.69 4.74
N VAL A 130 -13.07 -9.98 4.79
CA VAL A 130 -13.12 -8.52 4.73
C VAL A 130 -13.46 -7.96 6.11
N TYR A 131 -12.57 -7.15 6.66
CA TYR A 131 -12.80 -6.40 7.90
C TYR A 131 -13.27 -5.00 7.54
N TYR A 132 -14.40 -4.58 8.09
CA TYR A 132 -15.01 -3.31 7.76
C TYR A 132 -15.45 -2.50 8.98
N ASN A 133 -15.55 -1.19 8.79
CA ASN A 133 -16.11 -0.28 9.79
C ASN A 133 -17.64 -0.33 9.73
N PRO A 134 -18.35 -0.71 10.82
CA PRO A 134 -19.82 -0.80 10.83
C PRO A 134 -20.52 0.51 10.49
N ASN A 135 -19.93 1.66 10.84
CA ASN A 135 -20.48 2.98 10.57
C ASN A 135 -20.20 3.45 9.12
N ASN A 136 -19.17 2.89 8.47
CA ASN A 136 -18.84 3.19 7.08
C ASN A 136 -18.23 1.96 6.41
N PRO A 137 -19.05 1.08 5.82
CA PRO A 137 -18.59 -0.17 5.23
C PRO A 137 -17.57 0.01 4.10
N LYS A 138 -17.52 1.16 3.43
CA LYS A 138 -16.49 1.46 2.41
C LYS A 138 -15.06 1.50 2.98
N LYS A 139 -14.92 1.76 4.30
CA LYS A 139 -13.65 1.70 5.00
C LYS A 139 -13.42 0.27 5.46
N CYS A 140 -12.57 -0.45 4.76
CA CYS A 140 -12.33 -1.87 4.97
C CYS A 140 -10.90 -2.25 4.59
N TYR A 141 -10.48 -3.45 4.98
CA TYR A 141 -9.28 -4.12 4.50
C TYR A 141 -9.54 -5.62 4.37
N ILE A 142 -8.73 -6.30 3.55
CA ILE A 142 -8.85 -7.74 3.27
C ILE A 142 -7.72 -8.46 4.01
N ASP A 143 -8.05 -9.53 4.73
CA ASP A 143 -7.20 -10.42 5.50
C ASP A 143 -6.33 -9.73 6.55
N ARG A 144 -5.64 -8.64 6.20
CA ARG A 144 -4.68 -7.96 7.09
C ARG A 144 -4.88 -6.46 7.12
N PRO A 145 -4.63 -5.81 8.27
CA PRO A 145 -4.70 -4.35 8.39
C PRO A 145 -3.74 -3.66 7.43
N ILE A 146 -4.19 -2.54 6.88
CA ILE A 146 -3.36 -1.72 6.00
C ILE A 146 -2.18 -1.18 6.82
N SER A 147 -0.96 -1.46 6.37
CA SER A 147 0.26 -0.92 6.96
C SER A 147 0.94 0.04 5.97
N LYS A 148 1.03 1.30 6.36
CA LYS A 148 1.78 2.32 5.62
C LYS A 148 2.92 2.90 6.47
N ARG A 149 3.43 2.10 7.40
CA ARG A 149 4.52 2.51 8.29
C ARG A 149 5.74 2.99 7.52
N PHE A 150 6.09 2.31 6.43
CA PHE A 150 7.23 2.68 5.61
C PHE A 150 7.07 4.09 5.00
N THR A 151 5.92 4.37 4.41
CA THR A 151 5.63 5.69 3.82
C THR A 151 5.67 6.80 4.87
N SER A 152 5.04 6.58 6.03
CA SER A 152 5.06 7.52 7.14
C SER A 152 6.47 7.77 7.66
N MET A 153 7.26 6.71 7.84
CA MET A 153 8.65 6.79 8.28
C MET A 153 9.53 7.56 7.30
N MET A 154 9.33 7.37 5.99
CA MET A 154 10.06 8.13 4.95
C MET A 154 9.78 9.63 5.06
N PHE A 155 8.53 10.05 5.25
CA PHE A 155 8.20 11.47 5.44
C PHE A 155 8.85 12.05 6.70
N ILE A 156 8.85 11.30 7.81
CA ILE A 156 9.47 11.73 9.06
C ILE A 156 10.98 11.87 8.88
N ILE A 157 11.65 10.87 8.28
CA ILE A 157 13.09 10.91 8.04
C ILE A 157 13.46 12.08 7.10
N MET A 158 12.76 12.22 5.98
CA MET A 158 13.00 13.32 5.05
C MET A 158 12.82 14.69 5.75
N GLY A 159 11.76 14.85 6.53
CA GLY A 159 11.50 16.09 7.25
C GLY A 159 12.56 16.39 8.31
N THR A 160 13.03 15.40 9.06
CA THR A 160 14.11 15.58 10.05
C THR A 160 15.43 15.92 9.39
N VAL A 161 15.79 15.27 8.29
CA VAL A 161 17.00 15.60 7.52
C VAL A 161 16.92 17.03 6.98
N THR A 162 15.76 17.45 6.45
CA THR A 162 15.57 18.81 5.93
C THR A 162 15.74 19.87 7.04
N ILE A 163 15.22 19.60 8.24
CA ILE A 163 15.41 20.49 9.41
C ILE A 163 16.88 20.57 9.79
N LEU A 164 17.59 19.44 9.83
CA LEU A 164 19.02 19.42 10.18
C LEU A 164 19.90 20.15 9.16
N LEU A 165 19.50 20.16 7.89
CA LEU A 165 20.24 20.90 6.84
C LEU A 165 19.95 22.40 6.84
N SER A 166 18.92 22.86 7.56
CA SER A 166 18.56 24.27 7.66
C SER A 166 19.19 24.99 8.86
N VAL A 167 19.90 24.27 9.71
CA VAL A 167 20.63 24.78 10.89
C VAL A 167 22.11 24.83 10.59
#